data_1909f658e97c9875c3d11a310c614b0f
#
_entry.id   1909f658e97c9875c3d11a310c614b0f
#
_cell.length_a   1.000
_cell.length_b   1.000
_cell.length_c   1.000
_cell.angle_alpha   90.00
_cell.angle_beta   90.00
_cell.angle_gamma   90.00
#
_symmetry.space_group_name_H-M   'P 1'
#
loop_
_entity.id
_entity.type
_entity.pdbx_description
1 polymer ?
#
loop_
_entity_poly.entity_id
_entity_poly.type
_entity_poly.pdbx_seq_one_letter_code
_entity_poly.pdbx_strand_id
1 'polypeptide(L)'
;GDLTVDTALGFERLISSKNRLHTNAPSRSELRQRWLKEEVVPGRVVTQGRSGKRFFLVIDVHGDAVSAMRDDGQGTTFSLARVNRVYEGHYGMRDSELEQAFFDTVEGRNPPLEEPKLQKNTAETDAAEAVLDHAISDLLPPTLGEADKTAALTHLWSTYELASKVRNMSRDIQFLRDRIWLPFERRAKVLDHFGYLDFAEQKVTERGKWLADLRVDRPLLVGEAIDRGILAGLESKILAGVIASLAADPDRNYGELYLSDPLMDAISGLENAIFDVSKIENKFSVEIAEEINLSAAAAAERWTAGMAWVDLVNRTKAEEGDLVRLLSRTGEALLQIAHLKDANPTVADAARMTSEIILREPVR
;
A
#
# COMPACT_ATOMS: atom_id res chain seq x y z
N GLY A 1 -41.79 14.53 25.93
CA GLY A 1 -41.03 14.40 24.67
C GLY A 1 -40.38 13.03 24.65
N ASP A 2 -40.62 12.27 23.58
CA ASP A 2 -40.13 10.90 23.48
C ASP A 2 -38.62 10.91 23.27
N LEU A 3 -37.91 10.11 24.06
CA LEU A 3 -36.49 9.83 23.84
C LEU A 3 -36.34 9.07 22.51
N THR A 4 -35.50 9.59 21.62
CA THR A 4 -35.28 8.99 20.30
C THR A 4 -34.10 8.01 20.34
N VAL A 5 -33.98 7.17 19.30
CA VAL A 5 -32.81 6.29 19.10
C VAL A 5 -31.54 7.12 19.01
N ASP A 6 -31.60 8.29 18.35
CA ASP A 6 -30.45 9.21 18.22
C ASP A 6 -30.01 9.75 19.59
N THR A 7 -30.97 10.04 20.49
CA THR A 7 -30.68 10.45 21.86
C THR A 7 -29.95 9.34 22.63
N ALA A 8 -30.39 8.07 22.50
CA ALA A 8 -29.76 6.93 23.15
C ALA A 8 -28.34 6.66 22.60
N LEU A 9 -28.13 6.76 21.29
CA LEU A 9 -26.81 6.63 20.65
C LEU A 9 -25.89 7.81 21.01
N GLY A 10 -26.43 9.02 21.09
CA GLY A 10 -25.72 10.21 21.56
C GLY A 10 -25.23 10.05 23.00
N PHE A 11 -26.13 9.63 23.91
CA PHE A 11 -25.80 9.35 25.30
C PHE A 11 -24.71 8.28 25.44
N GLU A 12 -24.87 7.16 24.75
CA GLU A 12 -23.85 6.08 24.74
C GLU A 12 -22.49 6.60 24.28
N ARG A 13 -22.43 7.43 23.22
CA ARG A 13 -21.20 8.01 22.71
C ARG A 13 -20.51 8.88 23.75
N LEU A 14 -21.26 9.76 24.43
CA LEU A 14 -20.71 10.67 25.44
C LEU A 14 -20.22 9.90 26.67
N ILE A 15 -20.99 8.93 27.17
CA ILE A 15 -20.57 8.08 28.30
C ILE A 15 -19.35 7.25 27.95
N SER A 16 -19.31 6.65 26.74
CA SER A 16 -18.13 5.91 26.28
C SER A 16 -16.91 6.80 26.16
N SER A 17 -17.06 8.06 25.75
CA SER A 17 -15.97 9.05 25.69
C SER A 17 -15.50 9.43 27.09
N LYS A 18 -16.43 9.64 28.04
CA LYS A 18 -16.12 9.92 29.45
C LYS A 18 -15.37 8.74 30.10
N ASN A 19 -15.81 7.52 29.90
CA ASN A 19 -15.12 6.33 30.39
C ASN A 19 -13.70 6.19 29.83
N ARG A 20 -13.45 6.60 28.56
CA ARG A 20 -12.12 6.61 27.97
C ARG A 20 -11.20 7.65 28.56
N LEU A 21 -11.70 8.82 29.00
CA LEU A 21 -10.88 9.80 29.70
C LEU A 21 -10.27 9.20 30.98
N HIS A 22 -11.03 8.36 31.68
CA HIS A 22 -10.57 7.70 32.91
C HIS A 22 -9.70 6.45 32.65
N THR A 23 -9.91 5.75 31.55
CA THR A 23 -9.15 4.54 31.19
C THR A 23 -7.92 4.80 30.32
N ASN A 24 -7.94 5.86 29.54
CA ASN A 24 -6.89 6.24 28.59
C ASN A 24 -6.26 7.59 29.00
N ALA A 25 -5.34 7.55 29.95
CA ALA A 25 -4.16 8.38 29.75
C ALA A 25 -3.63 8.04 28.34
N PRO A 26 -3.22 9.04 27.50
CA PRO A 26 -2.71 8.76 26.16
C PRO A 26 -1.70 7.63 26.25
N SER A 27 -1.86 6.61 25.42
CA SER A 27 -0.98 5.46 25.47
C SER A 27 0.45 5.95 25.27
N ARG A 28 1.43 5.28 25.85
CA ARG A 28 2.86 5.60 25.62
C ARG A 28 3.18 5.76 24.13
N SER A 29 2.47 5.01 23.29
CA SER A 29 2.59 5.08 21.83
C SER A 29 2.07 6.39 21.25
N GLU A 30 0.94 6.91 21.75
CA GLU A 30 0.36 8.16 21.25
C GLU A 30 1.18 9.38 21.70
N LEU A 31 1.65 9.39 22.95
CA LEU A 31 2.55 10.44 23.45
C LEU A 31 3.85 10.45 22.64
N ARG A 32 4.40 9.26 22.36
CA ARG A 32 5.59 9.12 21.53
C ARG A 32 5.37 9.61 20.11
N GLN A 33 4.23 9.30 19.48
CA GLN A 33 3.90 9.77 18.14
C GLN A 33 3.76 11.31 18.07
N ARG A 34 3.12 11.92 19.08
CA ARG A 34 3.04 13.39 19.14
C ARG A 34 4.42 14.00 19.29
N TRP A 35 5.20 13.50 20.21
CA TRP A 35 6.58 13.94 20.45
C TRP A 35 7.46 13.78 19.20
N LEU A 36 7.35 12.67 18.48
CA LEU A 36 8.07 12.47 17.23
C LEU A 36 7.66 13.49 16.17
N LYS A 37 6.38 13.85 16.06
CA LYS A 37 5.90 14.89 15.13
C LYS A 37 6.43 16.28 15.46
N GLU A 38 6.68 16.56 16.72
CA GLU A 38 7.21 17.84 17.20
C GLU A 38 8.75 17.87 17.06
N GLU A 39 9.43 16.78 17.35
CA GLU A 39 10.88 16.76 17.47
C GLU A 39 11.61 16.29 16.22
N VAL A 40 10.98 15.50 15.34
CA VAL A 40 11.59 15.09 14.06
C VAL A 40 11.37 16.20 13.04
N VAL A 41 12.35 17.10 12.97
CA VAL A 41 12.33 18.28 12.09
C VAL A 41 13.59 18.31 11.23
N PRO A 42 13.57 19.00 10.07
CA PRO A 42 14.77 19.15 9.23
C PRO A 42 15.98 19.65 10.02
N GLY A 43 17.14 19.05 9.77
CA GLY A 43 18.41 19.38 10.45
C GLY A 43 18.70 18.57 11.72
N ARG A 44 17.77 17.76 12.22
CA ARG A 44 18.06 16.86 13.34
C ARG A 44 18.55 15.50 12.90
N VAL A 45 19.39 14.90 13.73
CA VAL A 45 19.85 13.51 13.55
C VAL A 45 18.85 12.58 14.23
N VAL A 46 18.51 11.49 13.55
CA VAL A 46 17.64 10.43 14.07
C VAL A 46 18.27 9.06 13.86
N THR A 47 17.83 8.05 14.61
CA THR A 47 18.15 6.65 14.31
C THR A 47 16.90 5.89 13.91
N GLN A 48 17.07 4.85 13.07
CA GLN A 48 16.00 4.01 12.56
C GLN A 48 16.15 2.56 13.02
N GLY A 49 15.00 1.92 13.27
CA GLY A 49 14.90 0.48 13.52
C GLY A 49 15.37 0.04 14.92
N ARG A 50 15.16 -1.24 15.24
CA ARG A 50 15.41 -1.79 16.58
C ARG A 50 16.88 -1.73 17.04
N SER A 51 17.82 -1.76 16.11
CA SER A 51 19.26 -1.74 16.45
C SER A 51 19.79 -0.36 16.78
N GLY A 52 19.14 0.72 16.31
CA GLY A 52 19.54 2.12 16.53
C GLY A 52 20.97 2.46 16.08
N LYS A 53 21.56 1.61 15.21
CA LYS A 53 22.99 1.72 14.81
C LYS A 53 23.23 2.61 13.60
N ARG A 54 22.18 3.01 12.88
CA ARG A 54 22.31 3.88 11.70
C ARG A 54 21.75 5.25 12.00
N PHE A 55 22.55 6.27 11.72
CA PHE A 55 22.19 7.66 11.87
C PHE A 55 21.70 8.21 10.55
N PHE A 56 20.76 9.14 10.62
CA PHE A 56 20.15 9.81 9.49
C PHE A 56 19.96 11.28 9.83
N LEU A 57 20.38 12.20 8.96
CA LEU A 57 20.07 13.62 9.07
C LEU A 57 18.71 13.87 8.38
N VAL A 58 17.73 14.37 9.09
CA VAL A 58 16.40 14.67 8.55
C VAL A 58 16.50 15.86 7.58
N ILE A 59 16.04 15.65 6.35
CA ILE A 59 15.97 16.70 5.31
C ILE A 59 14.61 17.35 5.31
N ASP A 60 13.56 16.52 5.40
CA ASP A 60 12.18 17.00 5.30
C ASP A 60 11.21 16.00 5.94
N VAL A 61 10.03 16.49 6.34
CA VAL A 61 8.96 15.68 6.94
C VAL A 61 7.62 16.05 6.33
N HIS A 62 7.01 15.09 5.64
CA HIS A 62 5.67 15.23 5.05
C HIS A 62 4.70 14.23 5.68
N GLY A 63 3.83 14.70 6.56
CA GLY A 63 2.90 13.84 7.31
C GLY A 63 3.65 12.83 8.18
N ASP A 64 3.55 11.56 7.85
CA ASP A 64 4.27 10.46 8.54
C ASP A 64 5.53 9.98 7.79
N ALA A 65 5.87 10.59 6.66
CA ALA A 65 7.07 10.27 5.88
C ALA A 65 8.24 11.20 6.24
N VAL A 66 9.39 10.62 6.56
CA VAL A 66 10.64 11.31 6.88
C VAL A 66 11.63 11.08 5.74
N SER A 67 12.01 12.14 5.07
CA SER A 67 13.10 12.14 4.09
C SER A 67 14.40 12.51 4.80
N ALA A 68 15.42 11.68 4.69
CA ALA A 68 16.66 11.85 5.43
C ALA A 68 17.88 11.42 4.62
N MET A 69 19.05 11.93 4.98
CA MET A 69 20.33 11.59 4.38
C MET A 69 21.13 10.71 5.31
N ARG A 70 21.80 9.72 4.75
CA ARG A 70 22.70 8.82 5.47
C ARG A 70 24.11 9.41 5.54
N ASP A 71 24.97 8.79 6.33
CA ASP A 71 26.39 9.10 6.46
C ASP A 71 27.20 8.93 5.16
N ASP A 72 26.71 8.10 4.23
CA ASP A 72 27.28 7.89 2.90
C ASP A 72 26.76 8.90 1.84
N GLY A 73 25.96 9.89 2.24
CA GLY A 73 25.36 10.89 1.36
C GLY A 73 24.15 10.39 0.57
N GLN A 74 23.70 9.15 0.78
CA GLN A 74 22.51 8.64 0.10
C GLN A 74 21.22 9.09 0.80
N GLY A 75 20.27 9.60 0.00
CA GLY A 75 18.93 9.93 0.45
C GLY A 75 18.09 8.65 0.71
N THR A 76 17.25 8.69 1.73
CA THR A 76 16.29 7.63 2.04
C THR A 76 15.01 8.21 2.58
N THR A 77 13.91 7.47 2.43
CA THR A 77 12.61 7.84 3.01
C THR A 77 12.08 6.70 3.86
N PHE A 78 11.56 7.03 5.04
CA PHE A 78 10.96 6.05 5.95
C PHE A 78 9.83 6.67 6.78
N SER A 79 9.00 5.82 7.36
CA SER A 79 7.91 6.28 8.23
C SER A 79 8.44 6.82 9.57
N LEU A 80 7.84 7.91 10.05
CA LEU A 80 8.08 8.51 11.36
C LEU A 80 8.00 7.46 12.51
N ALA A 81 7.11 6.48 12.39
CA ALA A 81 6.97 5.40 13.37
C ALA A 81 8.22 4.49 13.46
N ARG A 82 9.12 4.52 12.46
CA ARG A 82 10.39 3.76 12.47
C ARG A 82 11.53 4.50 13.16
N VAL A 83 11.36 5.77 13.49
CA VAL A 83 12.35 6.55 14.24
C VAL A 83 12.51 5.94 15.63
N ASN A 84 13.74 5.63 16.02
CA ASN A 84 14.05 5.05 17.32
C ASN A 84 14.47 6.14 18.33
N ARG A 85 15.42 7.00 17.95
CA ARG A 85 15.90 8.11 18.78
C ARG A 85 15.96 9.38 17.94
N VAL A 86 15.77 10.51 18.60
CA VAL A 86 15.96 11.86 18.05
C VAL A 86 17.07 12.53 18.85
N TYR A 87 17.95 13.25 18.21
CA TYR A 87 19.09 13.91 18.84
C TYR A 87 18.89 15.41 18.89
N GLU A 88 19.48 16.07 19.90
CA GLU A 88 19.23 17.46 20.26
C GLU A 88 19.77 18.46 19.23
N GLY A 89 20.92 18.13 18.63
CA GLY A 89 21.63 19.04 17.72
C GLY A 89 20.87 19.33 16.43
N HIS A 90 21.01 20.57 15.96
CA HIS A 90 20.46 21.04 14.70
C HIS A 90 21.61 21.40 13.75
N TYR A 91 21.62 20.80 12.57
CA TYR A 91 22.68 20.94 11.56
C TYR A 91 22.10 21.41 10.22
N GLY A 92 22.90 22.12 9.44
CA GLY A 92 22.54 22.49 8.08
C GLY A 92 22.72 21.34 7.09
N MET A 93 22.36 21.59 5.82
CA MET A 93 22.36 20.60 4.75
C MET A 93 23.62 20.65 3.86
N ARG A 94 24.67 21.33 4.29
CA ARG A 94 25.96 21.38 3.56
C ARG A 94 26.77 20.14 3.89
N ASP A 95 27.57 19.65 2.94
CA ASP A 95 28.36 18.42 3.12
C ASP A 95 29.22 18.44 4.39
N SER A 96 29.87 19.57 4.71
CA SER A 96 30.65 19.74 5.95
C SER A 96 29.80 19.66 7.23
N GLU A 97 28.58 20.12 7.19
CA GLU A 97 27.65 20.09 8.34
C GLU A 97 27.02 18.72 8.49
N LEU A 98 26.84 17.99 7.40
CA LEU A 98 26.40 16.59 7.40
C LEU A 98 27.44 15.70 8.09
N GLU A 99 28.71 15.79 7.69
CA GLU A 99 29.82 15.07 8.34
C GLU A 99 29.92 15.43 9.83
N GLN A 100 29.81 16.72 10.17
CA GLN A 100 29.82 17.20 11.54
C GLN A 100 28.65 16.62 12.37
N ALA A 101 27.46 16.55 11.82
CA ALA A 101 26.28 16.01 12.50
C ALA A 101 26.48 14.54 12.93
N PHE A 102 27.02 13.72 12.03
CA PHE A 102 27.31 12.31 12.35
C PHE A 102 28.48 12.17 13.30
N PHE A 103 29.55 12.94 13.09
CA PHE A 103 30.70 12.93 13.98
C PHE A 103 30.32 13.30 15.42
N ASP A 104 29.60 14.39 15.61
CA ASP A 104 29.16 14.84 16.93
C ASP A 104 28.23 13.84 17.62
N THR A 105 27.39 13.17 16.82
CA THR A 105 26.45 12.15 17.36
C THR A 105 27.20 10.89 17.79
N VAL A 106 28.17 10.43 17.01
CA VAL A 106 29.02 9.27 17.34
C VAL A 106 29.92 9.55 18.56
N GLU A 107 30.49 10.73 18.64
CA GLU A 107 31.35 11.18 19.76
C GLU A 107 30.57 11.57 21.03
N GLY A 108 29.25 11.49 20.99
CA GLY A 108 28.38 11.81 22.14
C GLY A 108 28.24 13.30 22.46
N ARG A 109 28.68 14.19 21.53
CA ARG A 109 28.51 15.65 21.67
C ARG A 109 27.11 16.11 21.30
N ASN A 110 26.37 15.27 20.59
CA ASN A 110 24.98 15.45 20.27
C ASN A 110 24.15 14.39 21.05
N PRO A 111 23.65 14.70 22.25
CA PRO A 111 22.94 13.74 23.05
C PRO A 111 21.53 13.46 22.51
N PRO A 112 20.99 12.26 22.78
CA PRO A 112 19.61 11.97 22.43
C PRO A 112 18.64 12.77 23.31
N LEU A 113 17.56 13.25 22.71
CA LEU A 113 16.45 13.86 23.43
C LEU A 113 15.75 12.83 24.31
N GLU A 114 15.33 13.24 25.49
CA GLU A 114 14.53 12.40 26.38
C GLU A 114 13.08 12.30 25.86
N GLU A 115 12.59 11.07 25.73
CA GLU A 115 11.17 10.83 25.41
C GLU A 115 10.28 11.32 26.58
N PRO A 116 9.10 11.90 26.29
CA PRO A 116 8.19 12.38 27.32
C PRO A 116 7.75 11.25 28.24
N LYS A 117 7.89 11.45 29.53
CA LYS A 117 7.38 10.53 30.57
C LYS A 117 5.86 10.71 30.68
N LEU A 118 5.14 9.58 30.83
CA LEU A 118 3.70 9.59 31.10
C LEU A 118 3.40 10.40 32.36
N GLN A 119 2.96 11.65 32.21
CA GLN A 119 2.31 12.40 33.29
C GLN A 119 0.80 12.33 33.06
N LYS A 120 0.05 11.86 34.08
CA LYS A 120 -1.41 12.00 34.09
C LYS A 120 -1.72 13.49 34.21
N ASN A 121 -2.21 14.09 33.11
CA ASN A 121 -2.64 15.49 33.16
C ASN A 121 -4.08 15.52 33.69
N THR A 122 -4.21 15.59 35.02
CA THR A 122 -5.49 15.59 35.73
C THR A 122 -6.35 16.81 35.39
N ALA A 123 -5.76 18.01 35.25
CA ALA A 123 -6.50 19.22 34.96
C ALA A 123 -7.17 19.26 33.59
N GLU A 124 -6.51 18.74 32.54
CA GLU A 124 -7.10 18.61 31.20
C GLU A 124 -8.20 17.54 31.19
N THR A 125 -8.02 16.46 31.95
CA THR A 125 -9.01 15.40 32.07
C THR A 125 -10.27 15.91 32.75
N ASP A 126 -10.13 16.69 33.84
CA ASP A 126 -11.24 17.25 34.58
C ASP A 126 -12.02 18.30 33.76
N ALA A 127 -11.31 19.12 32.97
CA ALA A 127 -11.95 20.07 32.05
C ALA A 127 -12.72 19.35 30.91
N ALA A 128 -12.14 18.29 30.34
CA ALA A 128 -12.79 17.49 29.31
C ALA A 128 -14.01 16.73 29.86
N GLU A 129 -13.94 16.25 31.11
CA GLU A 129 -15.08 15.60 31.78
C GLU A 129 -16.23 16.57 31.99
N ALA A 130 -15.96 17.80 32.45
CA ALA A 130 -16.97 18.84 32.61
C ALA A 130 -17.69 19.18 31.29
N VAL A 131 -16.95 19.25 30.17
CA VAL A 131 -17.53 19.45 28.83
C VAL A 131 -18.45 18.31 28.45
N LEU A 132 -18.06 17.05 28.73
CA LEU A 132 -18.90 15.88 28.43
C LEU A 132 -20.15 15.82 29.31
N ASP A 133 -20.05 16.19 30.58
CA ASP A 133 -21.21 16.26 31.50
C ASP A 133 -22.22 17.33 31.04
N HIS A 134 -21.73 18.48 30.57
CA HIS A 134 -22.57 19.48 29.95
C HIS A 134 -23.27 18.96 28.68
N ALA A 135 -22.52 18.33 27.80
CA ALA A 135 -23.04 17.74 26.56
C ALA A 135 -24.09 16.64 26.85
N ILE A 136 -23.92 15.86 27.93
CA ILE A 136 -24.94 14.84 28.34
C ILE A 136 -26.22 15.55 28.80
N SER A 137 -26.10 16.67 29.55
CA SER A 137 -27.26 17.45 29.96
C SER A 137 -28.00 18.06 28.78
N ASP A 138 -27.28 18.50 27.75
CA ASP A 138 -27.83 19.12 26.54
C ASP A 138 -28.54 18.13 25.60
N LEU A 139 -28.35 16.80 25.79
CA LEU A 139 -29.12 15.79 25.06
C LEU A 139 -30.61 15.78 25.45
N LEU A 140 -30.94 16.31 26.61
CA LEU A 140 -32.30 16.39 27.10
C LEU A 140 -32.90 17.74 26.76
N PRO A 141 -34.22 17.83 26.42
CA PRO A 141 -34.89 19.09 26.19
C PRO A 141 -34.76 20.03 27.39
N PRO A 142 -34.39 21.30 27.20
CA PRO A 142 -34.21 22.24 28.28
C PRO A 142 -35.53 22.57 29.07
N THR A 143 -36.66 22.20 28.49
CA THR A 143 -38.00 22.37 29.07
C THR A 143 -38.38 21.31 30.11
N LEU A 144 -37.56 20.24 30.28
CA LEU A 144 -37.82 19.16 31.23
C LEU A 144 -37.52 19.64 32.66
N GLY A 145 -38.44 19.33 33.59
CA GLY A 145 -38.21 19.50 35.02
C GLY A 145 -37.13 18.54 35.55
N GLU A 146 -36.50 18.85 36.69
CA GLU A 146 -35.41 18.04 37.26
C GLU A 146 -35.79 16.57 37.54
N ALA A 147 -37.03 16.33 38.00
CA ALA A 147 -37.53 14.95 38.18
C ALA A 147 -37.64 14.19 36.86
N ASP A 148 -38.10 14.85 35.81
CA ASP A 148 -38.24 14.26 34.46
C ASP A 148 -36.88 14.03 33.81
N LYS A 149 -35.91 14.91 34.01
CA LYS A 149 -34.52 14.72 33.56
C LYS A 149 -33.89 13.47 34.21
N THR A 150 -34.09 13.31 35.53
CA THR A 150 -33.60 12.13 36.25
C THR A 150 -34.21 10.83 35.71
N ALA A 151 -35.53 10.84 35.49
CA ALA A 151 -36.21 9.70 34.89
C ALA A 151 -35.71 9.39 33.43
N ALA A 152 -35.50 10.44 32.63
CA ALA A 152 -34.95 10.31 31.27
C ALA A 152 -33.53 9.73 31.27
N LEU A 153 -32.66 10.21 32.18
CA LEU A 153 -31.31 9.63 32.32
C LEU A 153 -31.34 8.20 32.79
N THR A 154 -32.22 7.83 33.69
CA THR A 154 -32.40 6.41 34.11
C THR A 154 -32.82 5.55 32.94
N HIS A 155 -33.70 6.02 32.09
CA HIS A 155 -34.10 5.33 30.86
C HIS A 155 -32.93 5.22 29.87
N LEU A 156 -32.13 6.27 29.66
CA LEU A 156 -30.96 6.22 28.80
C LEU A 156 -29.92 5.21 29.30
N TRP A 157 -29.72 5.13 30.63
CA TRP A 157 -28.86 4.13 31.24
C TRP A 157 -29.39 2.68 31.00
N SER A 158 -30.69 2.47 31.08
CA SER A 158 -31.26 1.14 30.81
C SER A 158 -31.09 0.68 29.35
N THR A 159 -30.94 1.62 28.40
CA THR A 159 -30.73 1.33 26.98
C THR A 159 -29.24 1.36 26.57
N TYR A 160 -28.33 1.73 27.47
CA TYR A 160 -26.91 1.92 27.18
C TYR A 160 -26.24 0.72 26.54
N GLU A 161 -26.45 -0.48 27.08
CA GLU A 161 -25.86 -1.71 26.52
C GLU A 161 -26.35 -2.00 25.11
N LEU A 162 -27.65 -1.77 24.85
CA LEU A 162 -28.24 -1.96 23.52
C LEU A 162 -27.68 -0.91 22.53
N ALA A 163 -27.60 0.34 22.93
CA ALA A 163 -27.02 1.41 22.14
C ALA A 163 -25.54 1.13 21.81
N SER A 164 -24.79 0.60 22.79
CA SER A 164 -23.39 0.20 22.60
C SER A 164 -23.25 -0.94 21.60
N LYS A 165 -24.12 -1.95 21.65
CA LYS A 165 -24.16 -3.04 20.65
C LYS A 165 -24.47 -2.51 19.27
N VAL A 166 -25.50 -1.66 19.11
CA VAL A 166 -25.84 -1.05 17.81
C VAL A 166 -24.68 -0.26 17.24
N ARG A 167 -24.01 0.56 18.07
CA ARG A 167 -22.84 1.32 17.64
C ARG A 167 -21.69 0.42 17.18
N ASN A 168 -21.40 -0.64 17.93
CA ASN A 168 -20.33 -1.59 17.57
C ASN A 168 -20.67 -2.30 16.25
N MET A 169 -21.90 -2.79 16.09
CA MET A 169 -22.37 -3.40 14.84
C MET A 169 -22.28 -2.41 13.66
N SER A 170 -22.68 -1.15 13.85
CA SER A 170 -22.61 -0.11 12.81
C SER A 170 -21.15 0.15 12.41
N ARG A 171 -20.24 0.16 13.38
CA ARG A 171 -18.80 0.32 13.10
C ARG A 171 -18.24 -0.89 12.37
N ASP A 172 -18.64 -2.10 12.73
CA ASP A 172 -18.21 -3.32 12.04
C ASP A 172 -18.73 -3.37 10.61
N ILE A 173 -19.99 -2.97 10.38
CA ILE A 173 -20.57 -2.82 9.04
C ILE A 173 -19.80 -1.79 8.22
N GLN A 174 -19.50 -0.62 8.81
CA GLN A 174 -18.73 0.40 8.12
C GLN A 174 -17.31 -0.10 7.79
N PHE A 175 -16.66 -0.80 8.71
CA PHE A 175 -15.36 -1.42 8.48
C PHE A 175 -15.40 -2.41 7.32
N LEU A 176 -16.39 -3.31 7.30
CA LEU A 176 -16.58 -4.29 6.22
C LEU A 176 -16.84 -3.57 4.88
N ARG A 177 -17.69 -2.53 4.91
CA ARG A 177 -17.96 -1.71 3.74
C ARG A 177 -16.69 -1.07 3.19
N ASP A 178 -15.92 -0.40 4.03
CA ASP A 178 -14.75 0.38 3.60
C ASP A 178 -13.57 -0.51 3.20
N ARG A 179 -13.39 -1.64 3.91
CA ARG A 179 -12.23 -2.52 3.70
C ARG A 179 -12.45 -3.65 2.69
N ILE A 180 -13.69 -4.07 2.49
CA ILE A 180 -14.02 -5.21 1.63
C ILE A 180 -14.90 -4.76 0.47
N TRP A 181 -16.07 -4.19 0.77
CA TRP A 181 -17.06 -3.90 -0.26
C TRP A 181 -16.62 -2.81 -1.23
N LEU A 182 -16.18 -1.66 -0.74
CA LEU A 182 -15.76 -0.55 -1.62
C LEU A 182 -14.57 -0.90 -2.52
N PRO A 183 -13.49 -1.55 -2.05
CA PRO A 183 -12.42 -2.01 -2.93
C PRO A 183 -12.89 -3.03 -3.97
N PHE A 184 -13.79 -3.94 -3.59
CA PHE A 184 -14.40 -4.89 -4.52
C PHE A 184 -15.24 -4.16 -5.57
N GLU A 185 -16.16 -3.29 -5.15
CA GLU A 185 -17.04 -2.52 -6.05
C GLU A 185 -16.24 -1.69 -7.05
N ARG A 186 -15.16 -1.04 -6.61
CA ARG A 186 -14.28 -0.25 -7.46
C ARG A 186 -13.64 -1.10 -8.56
N ARG A 187 -13.07 -2.25 -8.19
CA ARG A 187 -12.49 -3.20 -9.15
C ARG A 187 -13.54 -3.78 -10.08
N ALA A 188 -14.72 -4.11 -9.57
CA ALA A 188 -15.83 -4.61 -10.38
C ALA A 188 -16.26 -3.58 -11.44
N LYS A 189 -16.30 -2.28 -11.11
CA LYS A 189 -16.59 -1.20 -12.08
C LYS A 189 -15.49 -1.03 -13.13
N VAL A 190 -14.24 -1.29 -12.79
CA VAL A 190 -13.15 -1.33 -13.79
C VAL A 190 -13.37 -2.50 -14.75
N LEU A 191 -13.67 -3.69 -14.24
CA LEU A 191 -13.95 -4.87 -15.07
C LEU A 191 -15.20 -4.70 -15.94
N ASP A 192 -16.24 -4.05 -15.41
CA ASP A 192 -17.44 -3.67 -16.16
C ASP A 192 -17.11 -2.75 -17.33
N HIS A 193 -16.29 -1.72 -17.10
CA HIS A 193 -15.85 -0.79 -18.14
C HIS A 193 -15.17 -1.50 -19.32
N PHE A 194 -14.36 -2.51 -19.05
CA PHE A 194 -13.67 -3.31 -20.06
C PHE A 194 -14.49 -4.50 -20.58
N GLY A 195 -15.74 -4.66 -20.10
CA GLY A 195 -16.66 -5.68 -20.57
C GLY A 195 -16.37 -7.10 -20.09
N TYR A 196 -15.62 -7.25 -19.01
CA TYR A 196 -15.39 -8.55 -18.34
C TYR A 196 -16.50 -8.89 -17.34
N LEU A 197 -17.21 -7.90 -16.86
CA LEU A 197 -18.32 -8.01 -15.92
C LEU A 197 -19.46 -7.14 -16.39
N ASP A 198 -20.70 -7.57 -16.19
CA ASP A 198 -21.88 -6.71 -16.18
C ASP A 198 -22.24 -6.43 -14.73
N PHE A 199 -21.81 -5.26 -14.22
CA PHE A 199 -21.99 -4.91 -12.82
C PHE A 199 -23.45 -4.68 -12.44
N ALA A 200 -24.26 -4.13 -13.38
CA ALA A 200 -25.68 -3.87 -13.16
C ALA A 200 -26.49 -5.18 -13.02
N GLU A 201 -26.21 -6.16 -13.88
CA GLU A 201 -26.84 -7.46 -13.88
C GLU A 201 -26.13 -8.47 -12.95
N GLN A 202 -25.04 -8.09 -12.32
CA GLN A 202 -24.21 -8.94 -11.46
C GLN A 202 -23.78 -10.26 -12.15
N LYS A 203 -23.40 -10.17 -13.41
CA LYS A 203 -23.02 -11.32 -14.24
C LYS A 203 -21.60 -11.20 -14.77
N VAL A 204 -20.92 -12.33 -14.77
CA VAL A 204 -19.63 -12.46 -15.46
C VAL A 204 -19.90 -12.70 -16.96
N THR A 205 -19.28 -11.88 -17.81
CA THR A 205 -19.38 -12.04 -19.28
C THR A 205 -18.53 -13.22 -19.76
N GLU A 206 -18.67 -13.62 -21.03
CA GLU A 206 -17.80 -14.65 -21.62
C GLU A 206 -16.32 -14.23 -21.56
N ARG A 207 -16.02 -12.93 -21.76
CA ARG A 207 -14.67 -12.37 -21.55
C ARG A 207 -14.22 -12.50 -20.10
N GLY A 208 -15.10 -12.28 -19.16
CA GLY A 208 -14.81 -12.40 -17.73
C GLY A 208 -14.53 -13.83 -17.30
N LYS A 209 -15.16 -14.82 -17.92
CA LYS A 209 -14.94 -16.22 -17.58
C LYS A 209 -13.50 -16.64 -17.83
N TRP A 210 -12.97 -16.41 -19.03
CA TRP A 210 -11.60 -16.79 -19.32
C TRP A 210 -10.57 -15.92 -18.58
N LEU A 211 -10.89 -14.63 -18.31
CA LEU A 211 -10.04 -13.79 -17.49
C LEU A 211 -9.92 -14.32 -16.05
N ALA A 212 -11.01 -14.87 -15.49
CA ALA A 212 -11.01 -15.45 -14.15
C ALA A 212 -10.12 -16.71 -14.04
N ASP A 213 -9.91 -17.41 -15.14
CA ASP A 213 -9.01 -18.58 -15.21
C ASP A 213 -7.53 -18.17 -15.31
N LEU A 214 -7.25 -16.91 -15.64
CA LEU A 214 -5.89 -16.38 -15.80
C LEU A 214 -5.26 -16.03 -14.47
N ARG A 215 -4.43 -16.90 -13.94
CA ARG A 215 -3.75 -16.74 -12.63
C ARG A 215 -2.37 -16.10 -12.79
N VAL A 216 -2.35 -14.81 -13.11
CA VAL A 216 -1.15 -14.00 -13.26
C VAL A 216 -1.23 -12.75 -12.36
N ASP A 217 -0.12 -12.06 -12.16
CA ASP A 217 -0.07 -10.90 -11.25
C ASP A 217 -0.96 -9.73 -11.70
N ARG A 218 -1.12 -9.53 -13.01
CA ARG A 218 -1.90 -8.42 -13.62
C ARG A 218 -2.91 -8.96 -14.64
N PRO A 219 -3.93 -9.72 -14.21
CA PRO A 219 -4.80 -10.45 -15.13
C PRO A 219 -5.54 -9.53 -16.10
N LEU A 220 -6.06 -8.37 -15.64
CA LEU A 220 -6.76 -7.41 -16.49
C LEU A 220 -5.83 -6.88 -17.61
N LEU A 221 -4.60 -6.52 -17.27
CA LEU A 221 -3.65 -5.98 -18.24
C LEU A 221 -3.23 -7.03 -19.27
N VAL A 222 -2.98 -8.26 -18.82
CA VAL A 222 -2.68 -9.39 -19.73
C VAL A 222 -3.90 -9.69 -20.60
N GLY A 223 -5.11 -9.64 -20.04
CA GLY A 223 -6.36 -9.80 -20.76
C GLY A 223 -6.54 -8.74 -21.87
N GLU A 224 -6.32 -7.47 -21.54
CA GLU A 224 -6.36 -6.37 -22.51
C GLU A 224 -5.27 -6.50 -23.59
N ALA A 225 -4.07 -6.96 -23.22
CA ALA A 225 -3.00 -7.19 -24.18
C ALA A 225 -3.35 -8.32 -25.18
N ILE A 226 -4.05 -9.36 -24.72
CA ILE A 226 -4.56 -10.44 -25.59
C ILE A 226 -5.66 -9.89 -26.50
N ASP A 227 -6.67 -9.22 -25.95
CA ASP A 227 -7.83 -8.75 -26.70
C ASP A 227 -7.49 -7.67 -27.75
N ARG A 228 -6.50 -6.83 -27.46
CA ARG A 228 -5.98 -5.82 -28.39
C ARG A 228 -5.03 -6.42 -29.44
N GLY A 229 -4.75 -7.72 -29.37
CA GLY A 229 -3.86 -8.41 -30.29
C GLY A 229 -2.38 -8.10 -30.10
N ILE A 230 -1.97 -7.47 -29.00
CA ILE A 230 -0.56 -7.12 -28.71
C ILE A 230 0.32 -8.37 -28.63
N LEU A 231 -0.23 -9.48 -28.11
CA LEU A 231 0.48 -10.75 -27.98
C LEU A 231 0.34 -11.65 -29.21
N ALA A 232 -0.48 -11.27 -30.19
CA ALA A 232 -0.74 -12.09 -31.36
C ALA A 232 0.41 -12.07 -32.35
N GLY A 233 0.85 -13.24 -32.81
CA GLY A 233 1.87 -13.38 -33.84
C GLY A 233 3.29 -13.00 -33.43
N LEU A 234 3.54 -12.78 -32.14
CA LEU A 234 4.87 -12.49 -31.62
C LEU A 234 5.76 -13.75 -31.69
N GLU A 235 7.02 -13.56 -32.06
CA GLU A 235 8.04 -14.60 -31.89
C GLU A 235 8.22 -14.93 -30.40
N SER A 236 8.58 -16.18 -30.09
CA SER A 236 8.74 -16.65 -28.70
C SER A 236 9.64 -15.77 -27.86
N LYS A 237 10.75 -15.26 -28.39
CA LYS A 237 11.68 -14.37 -27.67
C LYS A 237 11.02 -13.02 -27.30
N ILE A 238 10.18 -12.49 -28.20
CA ILE A 238 9.47 -11.23 -27.99
C ILE A 238 8.34 -11.43 -26.98
N LEU A 239 7.54 -12.50 -27.16
CA LEU A 239 6.47 -12.85 -26.22
C LEU A 239 7.03 -13.06 -24.80
N ALA A 240 8.15 -13.77 -24.66
CA ALA A 240 8.83 -13.94 -23.37
C ALA A 240 9.23 -12.60 -22.75
N GLY A 241 9.80 -11.69 -23.55
CA GLY A 241 10.18 -10.33 -23.09
C GLY A 241 8.98 -9.53 -22.61
N VAL A 242 7.88 -9.51 -23.37
CA VAL A 242 6.64 -8.81 -22.98
C VAL A 242 6.08 -9.36 -21.67
N ILE A 243 5.98 -10.69 -21.54
CA ILE A 243 5.45 -11.30 -20.32
C ILE A 243 6.40 -11.09 -19.12
N ALA A 244 7.71 -11.15 -19.33
CA ALA A 244 8.71 -10.87 -18.29
C ALA A 244 8.61 -9.44 -17.74
N SER A 245 8.32 -8.46 -18.60
CA SER A 245 8.15 -7.07 -18.17
C SER A 245 7.02 -6.90 -17.17
N LEU A 246 5.98 -7.73 -17.25
CA LEU A 246 4.81 -7.73 -16.37
C LEU A 246 4.99 -8.61 -15.13
N ALA A 247 5.73 -9.72 -15.26
CA ALA A 247 5.92 -10.70 -14.19
C ALA A 247 7.07 -10.36 -13.24
N ALA A 248 7.96 -9.43 -13.64
CA ALA A 248 9.10 -9.02 -12.83
C ALA A 248 8.70 -8.09 -11.67
N ASP A 249 9.49 -8.15 -10.59
CA ASP A 249 9.38 -7.16 -9.52
C ASP A 249 9.84 -5.80 -10.08
N PRO A 250 9.06 -4.71 -9.95
CA PRO A 250 9.39 -3.40 -10.54
C PRO A 250 10.72 -2.83 -10.03
N ASP A 251 11.03 -3.04 -8.77
CA ASP A 251 12.21 -2.48 -8.10
C ASP A 251 13.52 -3.24 -8.39
N ARG A 252 13.46 -4.36 -9.15
CA ARG A 252 14.64 -5.15 -9.47
C ARG A 252 15.25 -4.75 -10.81
N ASN A 253 16.57 -4.64 -10.84
CA ASN A 253 17.33 -4.38 -12.05
C ASN A 253 18.00 -5.67 -12.54
N TYR A 254 17.72 -6.05 -13.79
CA TYR A 254 18.29 -7.21 -14.47
C TYR A 254 19.38 -6.80 -15.49
N GLY A 255 20.00 -5.67 -15.29
CA GLY A 255 21.13 -5.18 -16.08
C GLY A 255 20.74 -4.23 -17.21
N GLU A 256 21.75 -3.82 -17.99
CA GLU A 256 21.63 -2.84 -19.07
C GLU A 256 21.64 -3.51 -20.44
N LEU A 257 20.79 -4.51 -20.64
CA LEU A 257 20.60 -5.12 -21.95
C LEU A 257 19.65 -4.26 -22.80
N TYR A 258 19.99 -4.09 -24.06
CA TYR A 258 19.13 -3.36 -25.01
C TYR A 258 18.01 -4.27 -25.50
N LEU A 259 16.79 -3.73 -25.53
CA LEU A 259 15.66 -4.34 -26.20
C LEU A 259 15.89 -4.33 -27.71
N SER A 260 15.42 -5.38 -28.41
CA SER A 260 15.34 -5.35 -29.86
C SER A 260 14.20 -4.44 -30.33
N ASP A 261 14.29 -3.95 -31.59
CA ASP A 261 13.23 -3.11 -32.15
C ASP A 261 11.86 -3.79 -32.10
N PRO A 262 11.71 -5.10 -32.46
CA PRO A 262 10.42 -5.78 -32.33
C PRO A 262 9.89 -5.87 -30.89
N LEU A 263 10.79 -6.01 -29.90
CA LEU A 263 10.38 -6.01 -28.50
C LEU A 263 9.95 -4.60 -28.06
N MET A 264 10.65 -3.57 -28.49
CA MET A 264 10.29 -2.17 -28.24
C MET A 264 8.92 -1.84 -28.81
N ASP A 265 8.61 -2.27 -30.03
CA ASP A 265 7.30 -2.08 -30.66
C ASP A 265 6.18 -2.77 -29.85
N ALA A 266 6.41 -4.01 -29.42
CA ALA A 266 5.45 -4.75 -28.59
C ALA A 266 5.26 -4.10 -27.21
N ILE A 267 6.33 -3.62 -26.58
CA ILE A 267 6.27 -2.88 -25.31
C ILE A 267 5.51 -1.55 -25.47
N SER A 268 5.71 -0.81 -26.55
CA SER A 268 4.96 0.42 -26.81
C SER A 268 3.45 0.14 -26.94
N GLY A 269 3.06 -0.98 -27.56
CA GLY A 269 1.67 -1.43 -27.58
C GLY A 269 1.14 -1.73 -26.17
N LEU A 270 1.96 -2.38 -25.34
CA LEU A 270 1.62 -2.69 -23.96
C LEU A 270 1.48 -1.43 -23.10
N GLU A 271 2.38 -0.43 -23.25
CA GLU A 271 2.31 0.85 -22.55
C GLU A 271 1.01 1.61 -22.84
N ASN A 272 0.52 1.55 -24.08
CA ASN A 272 -0.79 2.12 -24.41
C ASN A 272 -1.93 1.40 -23.67
N ALA A 273 -1.86 0.07 -23.56
CA ALA A 273 -2.84 -0.70 -22.79
C ALA A 273 -2.76 -0.35 -21.29
N ILE A 274 -1.55 -0.23 -20.73
CA ILE A 274 -1.33 0.20 -19.35
C ILE A 274 -1.94 1.58 -19.11
N PHE A 275 -1.66 2.53 -19.98
CA PHE A 275 -2.20 3.89 -19.86
C PHE A 275 -3.73 3.89 -19.81
N ASP A 276 -4.39 3.15 -20.71
CA ASP A 276 -5.85 3.07 -20.75
C ASP A 276 -6.42 2.39 -19.50
N VAL A 277 -5.81 1.28 -19.05
CA VAL A 277 -6.23 0.57 -17.84
C VAL A 277 -6.06 1.46 -16.63
N SER A 278 -4.88 2.07 -16.45
CA SER A 278 -4.57 2.96 -15.33
C SER A 278 -5.50 4.17 -15.27
N LYS A 279 -5.87 4.74 -16.42
CA LYS A 279 -6.84 5.84 -16.49
C LYS A 279 -8.20 5.45 -15.92
N ILE A 280 -8.67 4.23 -16.19
CA ILE A 280 -9.95 3.72 -15.68
C ILE A 280 -9.83 3.31 -14.22
N GLU A 281 -8.73 2.68 -13.82
CA GLU A 281 -8.44 2.34 -12.42
C GLU A 281 -8.43 3.62 -11.56
N ASN A 282 -7.74 4.68 -12.01
CA ASN A 282 -7.73 5.97 -11.33
C ASN A 282 -9.14 6.59 -11.22
N LYS A 283 -9.93 6.54 -12.31
CA LYS A 283 -11.33 7.02 -12.31
C LYS A 283 -12.16 6.37 -11.20
N PHE A 284 -11.93 5.10 -10.91
CA PHE A 284 -12.65 4.35 -9.87
C PHE A 284 -11.86 4.24 -8.55
N SER A 285 -10.77 4.99 -8.39
CA SER A 285 -9.93 5.00 -7.18
C SER A 285 -9.42 3.58 -6.82
N VAL A 286 -9.01 2.82 -7.83
CA VAL A 286 -8.26 1.57 -7.69
C VAL A 286 -6.78 1.91 -7.71
N GLU A 287 -6.00 1.25 -6.87
CA GLU A 287 -4.54 1.40 -6.84
C GLU A 287 -3.94 0.96 -8.17
N ILE A 288 -3.08 1.81 -8.74
CA ILE A 288 -2.51 1.64 -10.06
C ILE A 288 -1.16 0.97 -9.94
N ALA A 289 -0.92 -0.04 -10.77
CA ALA A 289 0.39 -0.68 -10.96
C ALA A 289 0.92 -0.30 -12.35
N GLU A 290 1.54 0.87 -12.47
CA GLU A 290 1.94 1.44 -13.77
C GLU A 290 3.26 0.91 -14.32
N GLU A 291 4.17 0.45 -13.46
CA GLU A 291 5.53 0.16 -13.86
C GLU A 291 5.69 -1.23 -14.47
N ILE A 292 6.36 -1.27 -15.61
CA ILE A 292 6.87 -2.48 -16.26
C ILE A 292 8.39 -2.51 -16.16
N ASN A 293 8.96 -3.71 -16.08
CA ASN A 293 10.41 -3.86 -15.94
C ASN A 293 11.07 -4.13 -17.29
N LEU A 294 11.62 -3.10 -17.93
CA LEU A 294 12.27 -3.19 -19.23
C LEU A 294 13.56 -4.02 -19.18
N SER A 295 14.31 -3.99 -18.06
CA SER A 295 15.51 -4.82 -17.93
C SER A 295 15.18 -6.29 -17.85
N ALA A 296 14.05 -6.66 -17.23
CA ALA A 296 13.53 -8.02 -17.23
C ALA A 296 13.09 -8.48 -18.63
N ALA A 297 12.43 -7.59 -19.39
CA ALA A 297 12.04 -7.86 -20.77
C ALA A 297 13.25 -8.21 -21.63
N ALA A 298 14.32 -7.40 -21.57
CA ALA A 298 15.55 -7.62 -22.32
C ALA A 298 16.26 -8.92 -21.92
N ALA A 299 16.32 -9.22 -20.62
CA ALA A 299 16.94 -10.46 -20.12
C ALA A 299 16.19 -11.71 -20.62
N ALA A 300 14.85 -11.71 -20.53
CA ALA A 300 14.03 -12.83 -21.00
C ALA A 300 14.06 -12.99 -22.52
N GLU A 301 14.09 -11.90 -23.29
CA GLU A 301 14.29 -11.93 -24.72
C GLU A 301 15.60 -12.65 -25.10
N ARG A 302 16.72 -12.24 -24.49
CA ARG A 302 18.04 -12.82 -24.77
C ARG A 302 18.13 -14.30 -24.39
N TRP A 303 17.56 -14.64 -23.23
CA TRP A 303 17.47 -16.02 -22.78
C TRP A 303 16.68 -16.88 -23.77
N THR A 304 15.49 -16.45 -24.13
CA THR A 304 14.61 -17.18 -25.05
C THR A 304 15.15 -17.24 -26.48
N ALA A 305 15.95 -16.24 -26.91
CA ALA A 305 16.70 -16.26 -28.17
C ALA A 305 17.89 -17.22 -28.17
N GLY A 306 18.17 -17.94 -27.07
CA GLY A 306 19.20 -18.98 -27.03
C GLY A 306 20.53 -18.54 -26.40
N MET A 307 20.61 -17.38 -25.73
CA MET A 307 21.82 -16.97 -25.00
C MET A 307 22.20 -18.04 -23.98
N ALA A 308 23.49 -18.34 -23.87
CA ALA A 308 23.98 -19.25 -22.84
C ALA A 308 23.81 -18.65 -21.43
N TRP A 309 23.57 -19.50 -20.43
CA TRP A 309 23.34 -19.04 -19.05
C TRP A 309 24.47 -18.17 -18.50
N VAL A 310 25.71 -18.62 -18.67
CA VAL A 310 26.90 -17.88 -18.21
C VAL A 310 27.00 -16.51 -18.86
N ASP A 311 26.65 -16.40 -20.15
CA ASP A 311 26.66 -15.11 -20.86
C ASP A 311 25.54 -14.20 -20.37
N LEU A 312 24.37 -14.74 -20.08
CA LEU A 312 23.25 -13.97 -19.52
C LEU A 312 23.62 -13.38 -18.16
N VAL A 313 24.12 -14.21 -17.23
CA VAL A 313 24.57 -13.78 -15.90
C VAL A 313 25.64 -12.69 -16.01
N ASN A 314 26.66 -12.91 -16.82
CA ASN A 314 27.75 -11.94 -16.98
C ASN A 314 27.31 -10.60 -17.58
N ARG A 315 26.34 -10.59 -18.50
CA ARG A 315 25.85 -9.38 -19.16
C ARG A 315 24.85 -8.61 -18.32
N THR A 316 23.99 -9.32 -17.59
CA THR A 316 23.00 -8.69 -16.72
C THR A 316 23.61 -8.21 -15.42
N LYS A 317 24.72 -8.82 -14.96
CA LYS A 317 25.31 -8.60 -13.63
C LYS A 317 24.27 -8.78 -12.49
N ALA A 318 23.15 -9.42 -12.79
CA ALA A 318 22.13 -9.76 -11.82
C ALA A 318 22.55 -11.03 -11.05
N GLU A 319 22.05 -11.19 -9.84
CA GLU A 319 22.24 -12.44 -9.10
C GLU A 319 21.56 -13.60 -9.81
N GLU A 320 22.23 -14.75 -9.88
CA GLU A 320 21.70 -15.94 -10.59
C GLU A 320 20.31 -16.34 -10.06
N GLY A 321 20.11 -16.29 -8.75
CA GLY A 321 18.82 -16.58 -8.12
C GLY A 321 17.69 -15.66 -8.56
N ASP A 322 17.98 -14.37 -8.79
CA ASP A 322 17.01 -13.41 -9.29
C ASP A 322 16.66 -13.66 -10.76
N LEU A 323 17.63 -14.05 -11.58
CA LEU A 323 17.38 -14.45 -12.98
C LEU A 323 16.55 -15.73 -13.07
N VAL A 324 16.89 -16.76 -12.28
CA VAL A 324 16.10 -17.99 -12.20
C VAL A 324 14.66 -17.67 -11.81
N ARG A 325 14.48 -16.86 -10.77
CA ARG A 325 13.15 -16.45 -10.28
C ARG A 325 12.36 -15.69 -11.35
N LEU A 326 12.98 -14.72 -12.04
CA LEU A 326 12.35 -13.99 -13.15
C LEU A 326 11.87 -14.92 -14.24
N LEU A 327 12.76 -15.79 -14.74
CA LEU A 327 12.48 -16.68 -15.88
C LEU A 327 11.46 -17.76 -15.51
N SER A 328 11.51 -18.29 -14.27
CA SER A 328 10.49 -19.21 -13.75
C SER A 328 9.11 -18.57 -13.68
N ARG A 329 9.00 -17.37 -13.08
CA ARG A 329 7.72 -16.62 -13.01
C ARG A 329 7.18 -16.29 -14.41
N THR A 330 8.06 -15.92 -15.33
CA THR A 330 7.68 -15.66 -16.73
C THR A 330 7.17 -16.93 -17.39
N GLY A 331 7.85 -18.06 -17.19
CA GLY A 331 7.42 -19.36 -17.71
C GLY A 331 6.09 -19.82 -17.12
N GLU A 332 5.88 -19.61 -15.81
CA GLU A 332 4.60 -19.90 -15.15
C GLU A 332 3.46 -19.04 -15.71
N ALA A 333 3.70 -17.74 -15.92
CA ALA A 333 2.71 -16.82 -16.52
C ALA A 333 2.36 -17.26 -17.96
N LEU A 334 3.35 -17.67 -18.76
CA LEU A 334 3.13 -18.21 -20.09
C LEU A 334 2.31 -19.52 -20.06
N LEU A 335 2.55 -20.41 -19.10
CA LEU A 335 1.75 -21.62 -18.90
C LEU A 335 0.30 -21.28 -18.54
N GLN A 336 0.06 -20.24 -17.73
CA GLN A 336 -1.31 -19.77 -17.44
C GLN A 336 -2.01 -19.26 -18.71
N ILE A 337 -1.30 -18.49 -19.56
CA ILE A 337 -1.84 -18.02 -20.85
C ILE A 337 -2.11 -19.22 -21.78
N ALA A 338 -1.27 -20.24 -21.76
CA ALA A 338 -1.45 -21.46 -22.55
C ALA A 338 -2.74 -22.24 -22.22
N HIS A 339 -3.30 -22.07 -21.01
CA HIS A 339 -4.59 -22.65 -20.62
C HIS A 339 -5.80 -21.96 -21.30
N LEU A 340 -5.62 -20.78 -21.89
CA LEU A 340 -6.69 -20.04 -22.58
C LEU A 340 -6.99 -20.59 -24.00
N LYS A 341 -6.71 -21.85 -24.26
CA LYS A 341 -6.79 -22.48 -25.61
C LYS A 341 -8.17 -22.34 -26.25
N ASP A 342 -9.23 -22.45 -25.46
CA ASP A 342 -10.60 -22.36 -25.97
C ASP A 342 -11.00 -20.92 -26.33
N ALA A 343 -10.49 -19.94 -25.59
CA ALA A 343 -10.81 -18.52 -25.80
C ALA A 343 -9.87 -17.85 -26.82
N ASN A 344 -8.57 -18.18 -26.79
CA ASN A 344 -7.52 -17.53 -27.59
C ASN A 344 -6.48 -18.56 -28.07
N PRO A 345 -6.83 -19.47 -28.99
CA PRO A 345 -5.98 -20.62 -29.36
C PRO A 345 -4.60 -20.24 -29.90
N THR A 346 -4.52 -19.19 -30.71
CA THR A 346 -3.25 -18.73 -31.31
C THR A 346 -2.27 -18.23 -30.28
N VAL A 347 -2.74 -17.40 -29.32
CA VAL A 347 -1.90 -16.84 -28.24
C VAL A 347 -1.54 -17.96 -27.25
N ALA A 348 -2.48 -18.87 -26.96
CA ALA A 348 -2.24 -20.00 -26.06
C ALA A 348 -1.18 -20.97 -26.61
N ASP A 349 -1.21 -21.28 -27.89
CA ASP A 349 -0.21 -22.15 -28.53
C ASP A 349 1.18 -21.48 -28.56
N ALA A 350 1.26 -20.16 -28.87
CA ALA A 350 2.49 -19.41 -28.81
C ALA A 350 3.06 -19.34 -27.38
N ALA A 351 2.21 -19.13 -26.38
CA ALA A 351 2.61 -19.10 -24.99
C ALA A 351 3.13 -20.49 -24.52
N ARG A 352 2.48 -21.58 -24.91
CA ARG A 352 2.95 -22.94 -24.61
C ARG A 352 4.33 -23.19 -25.17
N MET A 353 4.54 -22.93 -26.49
CA MET A 353 5.84 -23.09 -27.13
C MET A 353 6.92 -22.22 -26.45
N THR A 354 6.59 -21.00 -26.11
CA THR A 354 7.51 -20.06 -25.43
C THR A 354 7.87 -20.55 -24.04
N SER A 355 6.90 -21.10 -23.27
CA SER A 355 7.15 -21.64 -21.95
C SER A 355 8.13 -22.81 -21.94
N GLU A 356 8.06 -23.69 -22.96
CA GLU A 356 9.00 -24.80 -23.13
C GLU A 356 10.44 -24.32 -23.39
N ILE A 357 10.60 -23.19 -24.10
CA ILE A 357 11.91 -22.58 -24.37
C ILE A 357 12.49 -21.89 -23.15
N ILE A 358 11.67 -21.11 -22.43
CA ILE A 358 12.16 -20.30 -21.32
C ILE A 358 12.48 -21.15 -20.09
N LEU A 359 11.71 -22.22 -19.82
CA LEU A 359 11.88 -23.14 -18.70
C LEU A 359 12.91 -24.25 -18.98
N ARG A 360 13.96 -23.98 -19.78
CA ARG A 360 15.09 -24.89 -19.95
C ARG A 360 16.07 -24.79 -18.79
N GLU A 361 16.95 -25.78 -18.63
CA GLU A 361 18.03 -25.75 -17.64
C GLU A 361 18.89 -24.47 -17.78
N PRO A 362 19.27 -23.79 -16.67
CA PRO A 362 19.11 -24.21 -15.26
C PRO A 362 17.84 -23.60 -14.59
N VAL A 363 16.88 -23.06 -15.34
CA VAL A 363 15.68 -22.39 -14.82
C VAL A 363 14.66 -23.39 -14.27
N ARG A 364 14.66 -24.61 -14.80
CA ARG A 364 13.75 -25.71 -14.43
C ARG A 364 14.37 -26.64 -13.39
#